data_f05286e62ca36c593b8c39b7a2358d2d
#
_entry.id   f05286e62ca36c593b8c39b7a2358d2d
#
_cell.length_a   1.000
_cell.length_b   1.000
_cell.length_c   1.000
_cell.angle_alpha   90.00
_cell.angle_beta   90.00
_cell.angle_gamma   90.00
#
_symmetry.space_group_name_H-M   'P 1'
#
loop_
_entity.id
_entity.type
_entity.pdbx_description
1 polymer ?
#
loop_
_entity_poly.entity_id
_entity_poly.type
_entity_poly.pdbx_seq_one_letter_code
_entity_poly.pdbx_strand_id
1 'polypeptide(L)'
;MKYGVAIFPTKKLQDLANSYRKRYDTKYAFIPPHLTLKPTFEATDMEISAIADQIKDIAQKCRPFTMNVTKAKSFQPVSNTIYFKVELSEGLQELHEALNDESFIKSENEYAFVPHITIAQDLSDNEHSDVLGQLSMLDVSHEEEVKRIHLLYQLEDGAWTVYETFRLGAE
;
A
#
# COMPACT_ATOMS: atom_id res chain seq x y z
N MET A 1 0.49 10.69 -16.90
CA MET A 1 1.40 9.96 -16.02
C MET A 1 0.60 9.28 -14.92
N LYS A 2 1.04 8.13 -14.45
CA LYS A 2 0.34 7.37 -13.43
C LYS A 2 0.87 7.68 -12.03
N TYR A 3 -0.03 7.83 -11.09
CA TYR A 3 0.24 8.14 -9.68
C TYR A 3 -0.50 7.19 -8.76
N GLY A 4 -0.06 7.13 -7.52
CA GLY A 4 -0.75 6.40 -6.46
C GLY A 4 -0.34 6.94 -5.11
N VAL A 5 -1.08 6.57 -4.06
CA VAL A 5 -0.76 6.99 -2.69
C VAL A 5 -0.55 5.76 -1.84
N ALA A 6 0.54 5.73 -1.10
CA ALA A 6 0.92 4.56 -0.30
C ALA A 6 1.62 4.94 1.00
N ILE A 7 1.65 3.97 1.91
CA ILE A 7 2.47 3.98 3.12
C ILE A 7 3.63 3.02 2.90
N PHE A 8 4.84 3.45 3.25
CA PHE A 8 6.00 2.55 3.31
C PHE A 8 6.24 2.17 4.77
N PRO A 9 6.29 0.87 5.08
CA PRO A 9 6.59 0.44 6.45
C PRO A 9 8.05 0.72 6.82
N THR A 10 8.37 0.58 8.10
CA THR A 10 9.73 0.71 8.58
C THR A 10 10.65 -0.34 7.96
N LYS A 11 11.95 -0.09 8.03
CA LYS A 11 12.97 -0.99 7.46
C LYS A 11 12.83 -2.42 7.96
N LYS A 12 12.51 -2.60 9.22
CA LYS A 12 12.35 -3.94 9.81
C LYS A 12 11.30 -4.76 9.04
N LEU A 13 10.13 -4.18 8.80
CA LEU A 13 9.07 -4.87 8.06
C LEU A 13 9.40 -4.96 6.57
N GLN A 14 10.03 -3.94 6.00
CA GLN A 14 10.48 -3.99 4.61
C GLN A 14 11.44 -5.14 4.38
N ASP A 15 12.41 -5.33 5.27
CA ASP A 15 13.39 -6.42 5.13
C ASP A 15 12.70 -7.79 5.22
N LEU A 16 11.76 -7.94 6.14
CA LEU A 16 10.99 -9.19 6.25
C LEU A 16 10.18 -9.44 4.98
N ALA A 17 9.43 -8.45 4.51
CA ALA A 17 8.62 -8.58 3.30
C ALA A 17 9.51 -8.89 2.09
N ASN A 18 10.64 -8.21 1.95
CA ASN A 18 11.54 -8.41 0.82
C ASN A 18 12.25 -9.78 0.85
N SER A 19 12.37 -10.41 2.02
CA SER A 19 12.93 -11.77 2.09
C SER A 19 12.07 -12.78 1.32
N TYR A 20 10.77 -12.50 1.18
CA TYR A 20 9.85 -13.29 0.35
C TYR A 20 9.69 -12.70 -1.05
N ARG A 21 9.53 -11.38 -1.15
CA ARG A 21 9.24 -10.68 -2.40
C ARG A 21 10.28 -10.91 -3.49
N LYS A 22 11.55 -10.99 -3.12
CA LYS A 22 12.61 -11.16 -4.13
C LYS A 22 12.51 -12.49 -4.86
N ARG A 23 11.83 -13.49 -4.27
CA ARG A 23 11.62 -14.80 -4.90
C ARG A 23 10.22 -14.95 -5.51
N TYR A 24 9.23 -14.29 -4.94
CA TYR A 24 7.82 -14.56 -5.22
C TYR A 24 7.03 -13.37 -5.73
N ASP A 25 7.61 -12.19 -5.83
CA ASP A 25 6.90 -10.99 -6.27
C ASP A 25 7.50 -10.43 -7.56
N THR A 26 6.72 -10.52 -8.63
CA THR A 26 7.13 -10.00 -9.95
C THR A 26 7.35 -8.49 -9.95
N LYS A 27 6.85 -7.78 -8.95
CA LYS A 27 7.01 -6.33 -8.80
C LYS A 27 8.15 -5.92 -7.87
N TYR A 28 8.92 -6.89 -7.40
CA TYR A 28 10.02 -6.63 -6.44
C TYR A 28 10.95 -5.50 -6.89
N ALA A 29 11.34 -5.50 -8.17
CA ALA A 29 12.28 -4.52 -8.71
C ALA A 29 11.66 -3.14 -8.96
N PHE A 30 10.33 -3.02 -8.91
CA PHE A 30 9.63 -1.82 -9.34
C PHE A 30 9.09 -0.96 -8.20
N ILE A 31 8.90 -1.54 -7.02
CA ILE A 31 8.33 -0.82 -5.88
C ILE A 31 8.74 -1.50 -4.57
N PRO A 32 9.10 -0.72 -3.51
CA PRO A 32 9.34 -1.30 -2.19
C PRO A 32 8.05 -1.87 -1.58
N PRO A 33 8.16 -2.68 -0.51
CA PRO A 33 6.96 -3.10 0.24
C PRO A 33 6.14 -1.89 0.65
N HIS A 34 4.83 -1.97 0.45
CA HIS A 34 3.96 -0.83 0.69
C HIS A 34 2.52 -1.25 0.96
N LEU A 35 1.78 -0.35 1.60
CA LEU A 35 0.33 -0.45 1.74
C LEU A 35 -0.30 0.63 0.86
N THR A 36 -1.08 0.21 -0.12
CA THR A 36 -1.74 1.15 -1.03
C THR A 36 -2.95 1.79 -0.34
N LEU A 37 -2.97 3.13 -0.30
CA LEU A 37 -4.09 3.90 0.22
C LEU A 37 -5.03 4.35 -0.90
N LYS A 38 -4.47 4.73 -2.05
CA LYS A 38 -5.24 5.11 -3.22
C LYS A 38 -4.66 4.40 -4.43
N PRO A 39 -5.48 3.61 -5.15
CA PRO A 39 -5.02 2.89 -6.35
C PRO A 39 -4.56 3.85 -7.44
N THR A 40 -3.89 3.30 -8.43
CA THR A 40 -3.35 4.07 -9.55
C THR A 40 -4.40 4.95 -10.21
N PHE A 41 -4.05 6.21 -10.40
CA PHE A 41 -4.85 7.17 -11.15
C PHE A 41 -3.94 7.93 -12.11
N GLU A 42 -4.53 8.51 -13.15
CA GLU A 42 -3.80 9.30 -14.13
C GLU A 42 -4.03 10.79 -13.91
N ALA A 43 -2.99 11.58 -14.12
CA ALA A 43 -3.05 13.03 -14.04
C ALA A 43 -2.00 13.64 -14.95
N THR A 44 -2.27 14.85 -15.43
CA THR A 44 -1.32 15.63 -16.20
C THR A 44 -0.38 16.39 -15.26
N ASP A 45 0.72 16.91 -15.82
CA ASP A 45 1.66 17.74 -15.05
C ASP A 45 0.98 18.96 -14.45
N MET A 46 -0.03 19.49 -15.12
CA MET A 46 -0.78 20.65 -14.60
C MET A 46 -1.75 20.25 -13.48
N GLU A 47 -2.33 19.07 -13.57
CA GLU A 47 -3.29 18.58 -12.57
C GLU A 47 -2.63 18.14 -11.28
N ILE A 48 -1.43 17.54 -11.36
CA ILE A 48 -0.83 16.89 -10.20
C ILE A 48 -0.47 17.88 -9.09
N SER A 49 -0.15 19.12 -9.43
CA SER A 49 0.16 20.13 -8.42
C SER A 49 -1.04 20.42 -7.52
N ALA A 50 -2.23 20.58 -8.11
CA ALA A 50 -3.46 20.80 -7.35
C ALA A 50 -3.86 19.55 -6.56
N ILE A 51 -3.64 18.37 -7.14
CA ILE A 51 -3.91 17.10 -6.46
C ILE A 51 -3.00 16.95 -5.23
N ALA A 52 -1.72 17.27 -5.36
CA ALA A 52 -0.78 17.22 -4.25
C ALA A 52 -1.20 18.16 -3.12
N ASP A 53 -1.68 19.36 -3.44
CA ASP A 53 -2.19 20.30 -2.44
C ASP A 53 -3.40 19.72 -1.70
N GLN A 54 -4.30 19.04 -2.41
CA GLN A 54 -5.46 18.40 -1.79
C GLN A 54 -5.05 17.25 -0.89
N ILE A 55 -4.06 16.45 -1.29
CA ILE A 55 -3.53 15.36 -0.46
C ILE A 55 -2.90 15.93 0.81
N LYS A 56 -2.19 17.05 0.69
CA LYS A 56 -1.60 17.73 1.84
C LYS A 56 -2.68 18.15 2.85
N ASP A 57 -3.78 18.73 2.37
CA ASP A 57 -4.89 19.12 3.24
C ASP A 57 -5.51 17.92 3.93
N ILE A 58 -5.70 16.82 3.21
CA ILE A 58 -6.22 15.57 3.78
C ILE A 58 -5.27 15.05 4.86
N ALA A 59 -3.98 14.99 4.57
CA ALA A 59 -2.97 14.51 5.51
C ALA A 59 -2.94 15.32 6.80
N GLN A 60 -3.06 16.64 6.70
CA GLN A 60 -3.06 17.53 7.85
C GLN A 60 -4.26 17.31 8.77
N LYS A 61 -5.38 16.87 8.22
CA LYS A 61 -6.62 16.61 8.98
C LYS A 61 -6.68 15.21 9.58
N CYS A 62 -5.80 14.31 9.15
CA CYS A 62 -5.75 12.94 9.64
C CYS A 62 -4.61 12.80 10.64
N ARG A 63 -4.86 12.14 11.76
CA ARG A 63 -3.85 11.96 12.81
C ARG A 63 -2.93 10.78 12.49
N PRO A 64 -1.68 10.81 12.96
CA PRO A 64 -0.86 9.60 12.97
C PRO A 64 -1.61 8.47 13.68
N PHE A 65 -1.38 7.25 13.24
CA PHE A 65 -2.06 6.08 13.78
C PHE A 65 -1.09 4.90 13.87
N THR A 66 -1.45 3.93 14.70
CA THR A 66 -0.69 2.69 14.82
C THR A 66 -1.13 1.70 13.77
N MET A 67 -0.17 1.14 13.03
CA MET A 67 -0.39 0.11 12.03
C MET A 67 0.04 -1.23 12.60
N ASN A 68 -0.87 -2.19 12.65
CA ASN A 68 -0.63 -3.54 13.14
C ASN A 68 -0.65 -4.52 11.98
N VAL A 69 0.44 -5.27 11.82
CA VAL A 69 0.59 -6.29 10.78
C VAL A 69 0.68 -7.64 11.48
N THR A 70 -0.21 -8.57 11.14
CA THR A 70 -0.45 -9.74 12.00
C THR A 70 -0.10 -11.08 11.40
N LYS A 71 -0.39 -11.32 10.12
CA LYS A 71 -0.21 -12.64 9.52
C LYS A 71 -0.25 -12.59 7.99
N ALA A 72 0.17 -13.69 7.36
CA ALA A 72 0.06 -13.85 5.92
C ALA A 72 -1.34 -14.39 5.56
N LYS A 73 -1.92 -13.84 4.52
CA LYS A 73 -3.20 -14.25 3.96
C LYS A 73 -3.14 -14.25 2.44
N SER A 74 -4.20 -14.75 1.80
CA SER A 74 -4.29 -14.85 0.36
C SER A 74 -5.58 -14.22 -0.16
N PHE A 75 -5.52 -13.68 -1.38
CA PHE A 75 -6.69 -13.21 -2.12
C PHE A 75 -7.36 -14.32 -2.96
N GLN A 76 -6.85 -15.55 -2.90
CA GLN A 76 -7.49 -16.66 -3.62
C GLN A 76 -8.95 -16.84 -3.16
N PRO A 77 -9.91 -17.06 -4.06
CA PRO A 77 -9.76 -17.42 -5.47
C PRO A 77 -9.68 -16.24 -6.44
N VAL A 78 -9.74 -14.99 -5.97
CA VAL A 78 -9.70 -13.82 -6.84
C VAL A 78 -8.36 -13.72 -7.56
N SER A 79 -7.26 -13.92 -6.83
CA SER A 79 -5.92 -13.94 -7.41
C SER A 79 -4.99 -14.78 -6.56
N ASN A 80 -3.90 -15.27 -7.17
CA ASN A 80 -2.86 -16.02 -6.47
C ASN A 80 -1.84 -15.04 -5.88
N THR A 81 -2.34 -14.18 -5.00
CA THR A 81 -1.57 -13.13 -4.33
C THR A 81 -1.55 -13.42 -2.83
N ILE A 82 -0.37 -13.38 -2.22
CA ILE A 82 -0.18 -13.54 -0.78
C ILE A 82 0.31 -12.22 -0.22
N TYR A 83 -0.23 -11.84 0.93
CA TYR A 83 0.07 -10.55 1.55
C TYR A 83 0.14 -10.67 3.06
N PHE A 84 0.81 -9.70 3.69
CA PHE A 84 0.69 -9.49 5.12
C PHE A 84 -0.56 -8.68 5.40
N LYS A 85 -1.41 -9.20 6.27
CA LYS A 85 -2.65 -8.52 6.67
C LYS A 85 -2.32 -7.34 7.58
N VAL A 86 -2.88 -6.18 7.26
CA VAL A 86 -2.85 -5.00 8.11
C VAL A 86 -4.22 -4.86 8.76
N GLU A 87 -4.26 -4.74 10.09
CA GLU A 87 -5.53 -4.55 10.79
C GLU A 87 -6.13 -3.20 10.45
N LEU A 88 -7.42 -3.17 10.14
CA LEU A 88 -8.12 -1.93 9.84
C LEU A 88 -8.40 -1.19 11.14
N SER A 89 -7.70 -0.06 11.34
CA SER A 89 -7.92 0.83 12.47
C SER A 89 -8.80 2.01 12.04
N GLU A 90 -9.33 2.72 13.03
CA GLU A 90 -10.12 3.93 12.78
C GLU A 90 -9.31 4.96 11.99
N GLY A 91 -8.05 5.19 12.39
CA GLY A 91 -7.19 6.16 11.71
C GLY A 91 -6.89 5.78 10.26
N LEU A 92 -6.61 4.51 10.01
CA LEU A 92 -6.37 4.02 8.65
C LEU A 92 -7.63 4.14 7.80
N GLN A 93 -8.79 3.80 8.35
CA GLN A 93 -10.05 3.90 7.64
C GLN A 93 -10.39 5.33 7.27
N GLU A 94 -10.25 6.27 8.20
CA GLU A 94 -10.50 7.69 7.95
C GLU A 94 -9.61 8.22 6.83
N LEU A 95 -8.33 7.89 6.86
CA LEU A 95 -7.38 8.31 5.85
C LEU A 95 -7.74 7.74 4.47
N HIS A 96 -8.06 6.45 4.42
CA HIS A 96 -8.45 5.79 3.18
C HIS A 96 -9.74 6.41 2.61
N GLU A 97 -10.74 6.63 3.43
CA GLU A 97 -12.01 7.23 3.00
C GLU A 97 -11.80 8.64 2.46
N ALA A 98 -10.98 9.45 3.13
CA ALA A 98 -10.71 10.82 2.68
C ALA A 98 -9.99 10.86 1.33
N LEU A 99 -9.03 9.96 1.12
CA LEU A 99 -8.28 9.88 -0.14
C LEU A 99 -9.10 9.31 -1.30
N ASN A 100 -10.17 8.58 -1.01
CA ASN A 100 -11.00 7.93 -2.03
C ASN A 100 -12.43 8.49 -2.08
N ASP A 101 -12.65 9.65 -1.49
CA ASP A 101 -13.92 10.37 -1.56
C ASP A 101 -14.19 10.79 -3.02
N GLU A 102 -15.44 10.68 -3.44
CA GLU A 102 -15.88 11.08 -4.79
C GLU A 102 -15.58 12.54 -5.12
N SER A 103 -15.52 13.40 -4.09
CA SER A 103 -15.21 14.83 -4.26
C SER A 103 -13.73 15.09 -4.55
N PHE A 104 -12.88 14.08 -4.39
CA PHE A 104 -11.45 14.17 -4.67
C PHE A 104 -11.17 13.60 -6.07
N ILE A 105 -10.48 12.46 -6.16
CA ILE A 105 -10.30 11.76 -7.42
C ILE A 105 -11.10 10.47 -7.34
N LYS A 106 -12.00 10.28 -8.30
CA LYS A 106 -12.79 9.06 -8.35
C LYS A 106 -11.90 7.86 -8.53
N SER A 107 -11.95 6.93 -7.59
CA SER A 107 -11.30 5.64 -7.70
C SER A 107 -12.25 4.67 -8.40
N GLU A 108 -11.74 3.90 -9.36
CA GLU A 108 -12.52 2.85 -10.02
C GLU A 108 -12.65 1.59 -9.16
N ASN A 109 -12.15 1.62 -7.94
CA ASN A 109 -12.13 0.45 -7.06
C ASN A 109 -13.52 0.22 -6.46
N GLU A 110 -14.20 -0.81 -6.95
CA GLU A 110 -15.53 -1.23 -6.47
C GLU A 110 -15.46 -2.18 -5.27
N TYR A 111 -14.26 -2.55 -4.84
CA TYR A 111 -14.07 -3.53 -3.77
C TYR A 111 -13.93 -2.84 -2.41
N ALA A 112 -14.33 -3.56 -1.36
CA ALA A 112 -14.07 -3.13 0.00
C ALA A 112 -12.57 -2.99 0.24
N PHE A 113 -12.19 -2.03 1.09
CA PHE A 113 -10.79 -1.83 1.43
C PHE A 113 -10.28 -2.96 2.31
N VAL A 114 -9.31 -3.70 1.80
CA VAL A 114 -8.60 -4.74 2.55
C VAL A 114 -7.14 -4.30 2.66
N PRO A 115 -6.76 -3.67 3.79
CA PRO A 115 -5.37 -3.19 3.94
C PRO A 115 -4.39 -4.35 3.91
N HIS A 116 -3.37 -4.24 3.06
CA HIS A 116 -2.43 -5.33 2.88
C HIS A 116 -1.08 -4.85 2.36
N ILE A 117 -0.06 -5.65 2.61
CA ILE A 117 1.28 -5.48 2.04
C ILE A 117 1.59 -6.74 1.26
N THR A 118 1.60 -6.66 -0.05
CA THR A 118 1.83 -7.82 -0.93
C THR A 118 3.25 -8.34 -0.76
N ILE A 119 3.40 -9.66 -0.62
CA ILE A 119 4.69 -10.33 -0.51
C ILE A 119 4.93 -11.36 -1.60
N ALA A 120 3.88 -11.76 -2.33
CA ALA A 120 3.97 -12.70 -3.45
C ALA A 120 2.80 -12.47 -4.38
N GLN A 121 3.03 -12.48 -5.69
CA GLN A 121 1.97 -12.33 -6.68
C GLN A 121 2.36 -12.95 -8.01
N ASP A 122 1.37 -13.13 -8.87
CA ASP A 122 1.53 -13.76 -10.19
C ASP A 122 2.04 -15.21 -10.08
N LEU A 123 1.61 -15.90 -9.03
CA LEU A 123 1.98 -17.29 -8.77
C LEU A 123 1.09 -18.25 -9.53
N SER A 124 1.64 -19.41 -9.93
CA SER A 124 0.83 -20.54 -10.36
C SER A 124 0.06 -21.10 -9.16
N ASP A 125 -0.96 -21.92 -9.42
CA ASP A 125 -1.73 -22.55 -8.34
C ASP A 125 -0.84 -23.40 -7.41
N ASN A 126 0.10 -24.15 -7.98
CA ASN A 126 1.02 -24.97 -7.21
C ASN A 126 1.97 -24.12 -6.37
N GLU A 127 2.56 -23.10 -6.96
CA GLU A 127 3.45 -22.18 -6.23
C GLU A 127 2.69 -21.50 -5.10
N HIS A 128 1.46 -21.05 -5.38
CA HIS A 128 0.62 -20.39 -4.38
C HIS A 128 0.38 -21.30 -3.18
N SER A 129 0.00 -22.56 -3.42
CA SER A 129 -0.25 -23.52 -2.35
C SER A 129 1.01 -23.78 -1.52
N ASP A 130 2.16 -23.94 -2.17
CA ASP A 130 3.41 -24.19 -1.48
C ASP A 130 3.85 -23.01 -0.62
N VAL A 131 3.80 -21.80 -1.18
CA VAL A 131 4.23 -20.59 -0.46
C VAL A 131 3.27 -20.28 0.68
N LEU A 132 1.97 -20.36 0.43
CA LEU A 132 0.96 -20.12 1.48
C LEU A 132 1.09 -21.14 2.61
N GLY A 133 1.35 -22.40 2.29
CA GLY A 133 1.57 -23.44 3.29
C GLY A 133 2.76 -23.13 4.20
N GLN A 134 3.84 -22.60 3.64
CA GLN A 134 5.01 -22.19 4.43
C GLN A 134 4.72 -20.97 5.30
N LEU A 135 3.94 -20.02 4.80
CA LEU A 135 3.71 -18.73 5.46
C LEU A 135 2.52 -18.75 6.41
N SER A 136 1.63 -19.73 6.31
CA SER A 136 0.44 -19.82 7.17
C SER A 136 0.79 -19.99 8.66
N MET A 137 1.97 -20.51 8.94
CA MET A 137 2.47 -20.70 10.31
C MET A 137 3.28 -19.50 10.80
N LEU A 138 3.52 -18.51 9.94
CA LEU A 138 4.32 -17.34 10.28
C LEU A 138 3.50 -16.37 11.12
N ASP A 139 4.00 -16.04 12.30
CA ASP A 139 3.42 -15.02 13.15
C ASP A 139 4.16 -13.70 12.90
N VAL A 140 3.51 -12.79 12.18
CA VAL A 140 4.05 -11.46 11.93
C VAL A 140 3.43 -10.51 12.95
N SER A 141 4.12 -10.32 14.07
CA SER A 141 3.65 -9.37 15.09
C SER A 141 4.44 -8.08 14.93
N HIS A 142 3.98 -7.22 14.03
CA HIS A 142 4.64 -5.96 13.75
C HIS A 142 3.70 -4.80 14.05
N GLU A 143 4.17 -3.85 14.82
CA GLU A 143 3.43 -2.65 15.17
C GLU A 143 4.32 -1.44 14.92
N GLU A 144 3.80 -0.44 14.23
CA GLU A 144 4.51 0.81 14.01
C GLU A 144 3.56 1.98 13.95
N GLU A 145 4.05 3.17 14.30
CA GLU A 145 3.29 4.41 14.14
C GLU A 145 3.49 4.96 12.74
N VAL A 146 2.38 5.18 12.03
CA VAL A 146 2.39 5.79 10.69
C VAL A 146 2.24 7.29 10.85
N LYS A 147 3.24 8.04 10.40
CA LYS A 147 3.30 9.50 10.50
C LYS A 147 3.31 10.19 9.15
N ARG A 148 3.48 9.44 8.06
CA ARG A 148 3.66 9.97 6.71
C ARG A 148 2.96 9.11 5.68
N ILE A 149 2.52 9.77 4.61
CA ILE A 149 2.03 9.10 3.41
C ILE A 149 2.80 9.65 2.21
N HIS A 150 2.82 8.88 1.13
CA HIS A 150 3.62 9.22 -0.04
C HIS A 150 2.77 9.20 -1.30
N LEU A 151 2.87 10.28 -2.07
CA LEU A 151 2.36 10.32 -3.43
C LEU A 151 3.47 9.80 -4.34
N LEU A 152 3.17 8.73 -5.08
CA LEU A 152 4.12 8.05 -5.95
C LEU A 152 3.78 8.30 -7.41
N TYR A 153 4.78 8.26 -8.29
CA TYR A 153 4.56 8.25 -9.73
C TYR A 153 5.37 7.15 -10.39
N GLN A 154 4.88 6.68 -11.53
CA GLN A 154 5.52 5.59 -12.25
C GLN A 154 6.43 6.12 -13.36
N LEU A 155 7.67 5.63 -13.38
CA LEU A 155 8.64 5.93 -14.42
C LEU A 155 8.38 5.08 -15.66
N GLU A 156 9.01 5.43 -16.77
CA GLU A 156 8.84 4.73 -18.05
C GLU A 156 9.21 3.25 -17.98
N ASP A 157 10.20 2.89 -17.14
CA ASP A 157 10.63 1.50 -16.97
C ASP A 157 9.68 0.69 -16.07
N GLY A 158 8.62 1.31 -15.55
CA GLY A 158 7.67 0.67 -14.67
C GLY A 158 7.95 0.84 -13.19
N ALA A 159 9.12 1.38 -12.82
CA ALA A 159 9.46 1.62 -11.42
C ALA A 159 8.65 2.79 -10.85
N TRP A 160 8.28 2.67 -9.59
CA TRP A 160 7.59 3.71 -8.86
C TRP A 160 8.57 4.47 -7.97
N THR A 161 8.41 5.77 -7.90
CA THR A 161 9.23 6.63 -7.05
C THR A 161 8.37 7.68 -6.35
N VAL A 162 8.90 8.29 -5.30
CA VAL A 162 8.17 9.28 -4.52
C VAL A 162 8.12 10.61 -5.26
N TYR A 163 6.92 11.12 -5.48
CA TYR A 163 6.70 12.47 -5.99
C TYR A 163 6.74 13.47 -4.84
N GLU A 164 6.00 13.18 -3.77
CA GLU A 164 5.96 14.06 -2.59
C GLU A 164 5.56 13.26 -1.35
N THR A 165 6.12 13.63 -0.20
CA THR A 165 5.81 13.03 1.10
C THR A 165 5.02 14.03 1.95
N PHE A 166 3.98 13.54 2.64
CA PHE A 166 3.12 14.37 3.47
C PHE A 166 3.10 13.82 4.90
N ARG A 167 3.21 14.72 5.88
CA ARG A 167 3.08 14.36 7.29
C ARG A 167 1.62 14.34 7.69
N LEU A 168 1.26 13.35 8.49
CA LEU A 168 -0.09 13.28 9.06
C LEU A 168 -0.18 14.23 10.27
N GLY A 169 -1.33 14.90 10.38
CA GLY A 169 -1.61 15.83 11.45
C GLY A 169 -1.14 17.23 11.15
N ALA A 170 -1.79 18.20 11.80
CA ALA A 170 -1.38 19.59 11.75
C ALA A 170 -0.34 19.83 12.83
N GLU A 171 0.70 20.58 12.51
CA GLU A 171 1.68 21.01 13.50
C GLU A 171 1.08 22.05 14.44
#